data_0321538d12ad5ac97a3e245a88accd97
#
_entry.id   0321538d12ad5ac97a3e245a88accd97
#
_cell.length_a   1.000
_cell.length_b   1.000
_cell.length_c   1.000
_cell.angle_alpha   90.00
_cell.angle_beta   90.00
_cell.angle_gamma   90.00
#
_symmetry.space_group_name_H-M   'P 1'
#
loop_
_entity.id
_entity.type
_entity.pdbx_description
1 polymer ?
#
loop_
_entity_poly.entity_id
_entity_poly.type
_entity_poly.pdbx_seq_one_letter_code
_entity_poly.pdbx_strand_id
1 'polypeptide(L)'
;MRLRGACHCGAQRFSAPAPETVAECNCSICTKRGGLWAYYDPAEVSLETTPDRLGDYEWGDRMITFHHCQACGCSVFNDVPAWTRDDGAQMPARIILNARLFEDFDLSSAPLRHIDGRSL
;
A
#
# COMPACT_ATOMS: atom_id res chain seq x y z
N MET A 1 -2.54 5.48 -18.23
CA MET A 1 -3.75 5.92 -17.54
C MET A 1 -3.47 6.06 -16.04
N ARG A 2 -3.83 7.19 -15.48
CA ARG A 2 -3.70 7.40 -14.03
C ARG A 2 -5.04 7.22 -13.36
N LEU A 3 -5.03 6.52 -12.26
CA LEU A 3 -6.20 6.28 -11.43
C LEU A 3 -6.15 7.15 -10.19
N ARG A 4 -7.32 7.45 -9.65
CA ARG A 4 -7.45 8.14 -8.36
C ARG A 4 -8.01 7.20 -7.32
N GLY A 5 -7.50 7.34 -6.11
CA GLY A 5 -8.01 6.63 -4.96
C GLY A 5 -8.25 7.56 -3.79
N ALA A 6 -9.14 7.17 -2.90
CA ALA A 6 -9.44 7.91 -1.70
C ALA A 6 -9.94 6.96 -0.62
N CYS A 7 -9.65 7.29 0.65
CA CYS A 7 -10.30 6.62 1.77
C CYS A 7 -11.78 6.99 1.81
N HIS A 8 -12.56 6.32 2.62
CA HIS A 8 -14.00 6.48 2.64
C HIS A 8 -14.45 7.92 2.92
N CYS A 9 -13.80 8.62 3.83
CA CYS A 9 -14.15 10.01 4.14
C CYS A 9 -13.51 11.04 3.21
N GLY A 10 -12.57 10.63 2.35
CA GLY A 10 -11.91 11.50 1.39
C GLY A 10 -10.74 12.30 1.92
N ALA A 11 -10.38 12.16 3.20
CA ALA A 11 -9.26 12.91 3.78
C ALA A 11 -7.90 12.49 3.21
N GLN A 12 -7.77 11.21 2.84
CA GLN A 12 -6.54 10.66 2.30
C GLN A 12 -6.77 10.26 0.86
N ARG A 13 -5.97 10.81 -0.06
CA ARG A 13 -6.13 10.58 -1.50
C ARG A 13 -4.79 10.28 -2.14
N PHE A 14 -4.83 9.62 -3.27
CA PHE A 14 -3.64 9.38 -4.08
C PHE A 14 -4.00 9.22 -5.54
N SER A 15 -2.99 9.29 -6.39
CA SER A 15 -3.10 8.89 -7.79
C SER A 15 -1.87 8.12 -8.20
N ALA A 16 -2.05 7.20 -9.13
CA ALA A 16 -0.99 6.32 -9.63
C ALA A 16 -1.41 5.69 -10.95
N PRO A 17 -0.47 5.13 -11.71
CA PRO A 17 -0.83 4.32 -12.87
C PRO A 17 -1.68 3.11 -12.48
N ALA A 18 -2.50 2.62 -13.41
CA ALA A 18 -3.25 1.39 -13.17
C ALA A 18 -2.28 0.24 -12.82
N PRO A 19 -2.55 -0.53 -11.77
CA PRO A 19 -1.65 -1.63 -11.41
C PRO A 19 -1.72 -2.76 -12.42
N GLU A 20 -0.58 -3.35 -12.75
CA GLU A 20 -0.51 -4.54 -13.60
C GLU A 20 -0.99 -5.77 -12.85
N THR A 21 -0.70 -5.85 -11.55
CA THR A 21 -1.14 -6.90 -10.66
C THR A 21 -1.50 -6.29 -9.31
N VAL A 22 -2.35 -6.99 -8.56
CA VAL A 22 -2.59 -6.69 -7.15
C VAL A 22 -2.18 -7.89 -6.32
N ALA A 23 -1.78 -7.66 -5.08
CA ALA A 23 -1.28 -8.71 -4.21
C ALA A 23 -2.14 -8.84 -2.95
N GLU A 24 -2.37 -10.07 -2.54
CA GLU A 24 -2.96 -10.41 -1.26
C GLU A 24 -1.90 -11.16 -0.45
N CYS A 25 -1.59 -10.66 0.73
CA CYS A 25 -0.58 -11.25 1.61
C CYS A 25 -1.25 -11.92 2.80
N ASN A 26 -0.75 -13.08 3.20
CA ASN A 26 -1.30 -13.83 4.33
C ASN A 26 -0.56 -13.56 5.65
N CYS A 27 0.36 -12.59 5.70
CA CYS A 27 0.99 -12.23 6.96
C CYS A 27 -0.04 -11.69 7.96
N SER A 28 0.32 -11.63 9.25
CA SER A 28 -0.63 -11.34 10.31
C SER A 28 -1.34 -10.00 10.13
N ILE A 29 -0.61 -8.95 9.76
CA ILE A 29 -1.23 -7.63 9.60
C ILE A 29 -2.08 -7.54 8.33
N CYS A 30 -1.59 -8.08 7.21
CA CYS A 30 -2.34 -8.02 5.95
C CYS A 30 -3.62 -8.82 6.02
N THR A 31 -3.60 -9.99 6.69
CA THR A 31 -4.80 -10.80 6.90
C THR A 31 -5.86 -10.03 7.67
N LYS A 32 -5.45 -9.31 8.71
CA LYS A 32 -6.40 -8.57 9.57
C LYS A 32 -6.90 -7.29 8.90
N ARG A 33 -6.06 -6.64 8.11
CA ARG A 33 -6.46 -5.40 7.42
C ARG A 33 -7.21 -5.65 6.12
N GLY A 34 -7.04 -6.81 5.48
CA GLY A 34 -7.79 -7.18 4.29
C GLY A 34 -7.46 -6.34 3.06
N GLY A 35 -6.28 -5.77 2.98
CA GLY A 35 -5.90 -4.93 1.85
C GLY A 35 -5.58 -5.74 0.60
N LEU A 36 -5.77 -5.13 -0.56
CA LEU A 36 -5.21 -5.58 -1.83
C LEU A 36 -4.14 -4.58 -2.23
N TRP A 37 -2.91 -5.06 -2.41
CA TRP A 37 -1.75 -4.19 -2.46
C TRP A 37 -1.22 -4.05 -3.87
N ALA A 38 -0.99 -2.80 -4.29
CA ALA A 38 -0.33 -2.47 -5.54
C ALA A 38 1.00 -1.79 -5.24
N TYR A 39 2.07 -2.30 -5.84
CA TYR A 39 3.45 -1.88 -5.55
C TYR A 39 3.94 -0.90 -6.59
N TYR A 40 4.50 0.22 -6.15
CA TYR A 40 4.94 1.30 -7.01
C TYR A 40 6.32 1.80 -6.62
N ASP A 41 7.05 2.32 -7.61
CA ASP A 41 8.15 3.23 -7.37
C ASP A 41 7.55 4.51 -6.78
N PRO A 42 8.14 5.12 -5.74
CA PRO A 42 7.60 6.36 -5.17
C PRO A 42 7.40 7.49 -6.19
N ALA A 43 8.22 7.54 -7.24
CA ALA A 43 8.06 8.55 -8.29
C ALA A 43 6.77 8.40 -9.09
N GLU A 44 6.15 7.22 -9.08
CA GLU A 44 4.91 6.97 -9.82
C GLU A 44 3.66 7.43 -9.07
N VAL A 45 3.78 7.68 -7.77
CA VAL A 45 2.63 7.92 -6.88
C VAL A 45 2.58 9.39 -6.48
N SER A 46 1.39 9.98 -6.57
CA SER A 46 1.11 11.28 -5.96
C SER A 46 0.22 11.07 -4.75
N LEU A 47 0.73 11.43 -3.57
CA LEU A 47 -0.02 11.33 -2.31
C LEU A 47 -0.59 12.71 -1.95
N GLU A 48 -1.89 12.76 -1.69
CA GLU A 48 -2.59 13.93 -1.20
C GLU A 48 -3.16 13.59 0.17
N THR A 49 -2.32 13.70 1.19
CA THR A 49 -2.67 13.29 2.54
C THR A 49 -3.05 14.48 3.40
N THR A 50 -3.89 14.23 4.40
CA THR A 50 -4.16 15.16 5.49
C THR A 50 -3.36 14.65 6.70
N PRO A 51 -2.18 15.25 6.98
CA PRO A 51 -1.24 14.67 7.94
C PRO A 51 -1.77 14.52 9.36
N ASP A 52 -2.60 15.45 9.82
CA ASP A 52 -3.18 15.40 11.16
C ASP A 52 -4.27 14.33 11.32
N ARG A 53 -4.67 13.68 10.22
CA ARG A 53 -5.61 12.56 10.22
C ARG A 53 -5.02 11.28 9.67
N LEU A 54 -3.71 11.27 9.44
CA LEU A 54 -3.00 10.09 8.95
C LEU A 54 -2.32 9.42 10.13
N GLY A 55 -2.75 8.20 10.43
CA GLY A 55 -2.15 7.38 11.46
C GLY A 55 -1.11 6.46 10.88
N ASP A 56 -0.15 6.07 11.69
CA ASP A 56 0.89 5.13 11.31
C ASP A 56 1.00 4.00 12.32
N TYR A 57 1.44 2.86 11.80
CA TYR A 57 1.68 1.68 12.61
C TYR A 57 2.93 0.97 12.08
N GLU A 58 3.80 0.60 13.01
CA GLU A 58 4.99 -0.18 12.72
C GLU A 58 5.03 -1.39 13.64
N TRP A 59 5.58 -2.49 13.13
CA TRP A 59 5.74 -3.72 13.92
C TRP A 59 6.86 -4.56 13.33
N GLY A 60 7.27 -5.59 14.07
CA GLY A 60 8.35 -6.46 13.65
C GLY A 60 9.68 -5.71 13.59
N ASP A 61 10.34 -5.74 12.44
CA ASP A 61 11.61 -5.02 12.22
C ASP A 61 11.41 -3.51 12.02
N ARG A 62 10.17 -3.06 11.97
CA ARG A 62 9.78 -1.65 11.80
C ARG A 62 10.28 -1.01 10.50
N MET A 63 10.54 -1.83 9.50
CA MET A 63 10.96 -1.34 8.19
C MET A 63 9.81 -0.71 7.42
N ILE A 64 8.61 -1.27 7.53
CA ILE A 64 7.43 -0.80 6.81
C ILE A 64 6.58 0.04 7.75
N THR A 65 6.20 1.24 7.29
CA THR A 65 5.22 2.07 7.98
C THR A 65 3.87 1.89 7.30
N PHE A 66 2.88 1.43 8.07
CA PHE A 66 1.51 1.20 7.58
C PHE A 66 0.67 2.42 7.94
N HIS A 67 0.13 3.08 6.92
CA HIS A 67 -0.66 4.29 7.11
C HIS A 67 -2.15 4.03 6.95
N HIS A 68 -2.94 4.61 7.83
CA HIS A 68 -4.39 4.51 7.78
C HIS A 68 -5.02 5.89 8.03
N CYS A 69 -6.26 6.06 7.61
CA CYS A 69 -7.01 7.27 7.93
C CYS A 69 -7.57 7.16 9.34
N GLN A 70 -7.20 8.11 10.20
CA GLN A 70 -7.71 8.14 11.59
C GLN A 70 -9.18 8.52 11.66
N ALA A 71 -9.72 9.18 10.63
CA ALA A 71 -11.10 9.61 10.61
C ALA A 71 -12.06 8.49 10.21
N CYS A 72 -11.73 7.71 9.17
CA CYS A 72 -12.63 6.65 8.68
C CYS A 72 -12.08 5.23 8.88
N GLY A 73 -10.81 5.09 9.24
CA GLY A 73 -10.22 3.78 9.55
C GLY A 73 -9.68 3.00 8.35
N CYS A 74 -9.80 3.49 7.13
CA CYS A 74 -9.31 2.77 5.95
C CYS A 74 -7.79 2.66 5.98
N SER A 75 -7.26 1.47 5.67
CA SER A 75 -5.84 1.31 5.32
C SER A 75 -5.60 2.00 3.98
N VAL A 76 -4.61 2.88 3.91
CA VAL A 76 -4.39 3.73 2.74
C VAL A 76 -3.17 3.28 1.94
N PHE A 77 -2.00 3.31 2.56
CA PHE A 77 -0.77 2.90 1.89
C PHE A 77 0.27 2.48 2.91
N ASN A 78 1.27 1.77 2.42
CA ASN A 78 2.43 1.37 3.21
C ASN A 78 3.67 1.95 2.57
N ASP A 79 4.61 2.36 3.42
CA ASP A 79 5.81 3.07 3.02
C ASP A 79 7.02 2.20 3.34
N VAL A 80 7.82 1.86 2.34
CA VAL A 80 8.99 1.00 2.51
C VAL A 80 10.21 1.78 2.04
N PRO A 81 11.18 2.06 2.94
CA PRO A 81 12.41 2.75 2.53
C PRO A 81 13.31 1.83 1.70
N ALA A 82 14.27 2.42 0.99
CA ALA A 82 15.34 1.65 0.37
C ALA A 82 16.13 0.93 1.46
N TRP A 83 16.54 -0.31 1.17
CA TRP A 83 17.26 -1.13 2.14
C TRP A 83 18.23 -2.08 1.43
N THR A 84 19.13 -2.67 2.21
CA THR A 84 20.11 -3.62 1.69
C THR A 84 19.77 -5.00 2.25
N ARG A 85 19.64 -5.98 1.35
CA ARG A 85 19.40 -7.38 1.75
C ARG A 85 20.67 -7.99 2.37
N ASP A 86 20.49 -9.10 3.08
CA ASP A 86 21.61 -9.83 3.70
C ASP A 86 22.66 -10.30 2.69
N ASP A 87 22.23 -10.54 1.44
CA ASP A 87 23.14 -10.93 0.35
C ASP A 87 23.82 -9.73 -0.32
N GLY A 88 23.60 -8.50 0.17
CA GLY A 88 24.17 -7.28 -0.37
C GLY A 88 23.38 -6.63 -1.49
N ALA A 89 22.28 -7.21 -1.92
CA ALA A 89 21.45 -6.63 -2.96
C ALA A 89 20.75 -5.37 -2.46
N GLN A 90 20.78 -4.31 -3.29
CA GLN A 90 20.13 -3.04 -2.99
C GLN A 90 18.64 -3.13 -3.36
N MET A 91 17.77 -2.92 -2.38
CA MET A 91 16.32 -2.92 -2.61
C MET A 91 15.83 -1.48 -2.64
N PRO A 92 15.15 -1.06 -3.72
CA PRO A 92 14.68 0.32 -3.83
C PRO A 92 13.50 0.58 -2.90
N ALA A 93 13.28 1.86 -2.59
CA ALA A 93 12.09 2.28 -1.86
C ALA A 93 10.82 1.94 -2.65
N ARG A 94 9.72 1.71 -1.94
CA ARG A 94 8.41 1.39 -2.53
C ARG A 94 7.32 2.13 -1.79
N ILE A 95 6.29 2.50 -2.55
CA ILE A 95 4.98 2.87 -1.98
C ILE A 95 4.02 1.75 -2.36
N ILE A 96 3.31 1.24 -1.37
CA ILE A 96 2.37 0.14 -1.56
C ILE A 96 0.97 0.69 -1.29
N LEU A 97 0.18 0.88 -2.35
CA LEU A 97 -1.16 1.44 -2.23
C LEU A 97 -2.19 0.34 -1.97
N ASN A 98 -3.20 0.66 -1.18
CA ASN A 98 -4.37 -0.20 -1.06
C ASN A 98 -5.23 -0.01 -2.32
N ALA A 99 -5.15 -0.97 -3.23
CA ALA A 99 -5.83 -0.89 -4.52
C ALA A 99 -7.36 -0.90 -4.38
N ARG A 100 -7.90 -1.34 -3.25
CA ARG A 100 -9.34 -1.25 -2.98
C ARG A 100 -9.86 0.18 -2.95
N LEU A 101 -8.96 1.15 -2.73
CA LEU A 101 -9.33 2.56 -2.67
C LEU A 101 -9.39 3.24 -4.04
N PHE A 102 -8.91 2.59 -5.11
CA PHE A 102 -9.08 3.14 -6.45
C PHE A 102 -10.56 3.24 -6.80
N GLU A 103 -10.98 4.42 -7.25
CA GLU A 103 -12.40 4.70 -7.48
C GLU A 103 -12.88 4.29 -8.87
N ASP A 104 -11.99 4.33 -9.86
CA ASP A 104 -12.32 4.12 -11.27
C ASP A 104 -11.68 2.86 -11.83
N PHE A 105 -11.47 1.85 -10.99
CA PHE A 105 -10.74 0.67 -11.40
C PHE A 105 -11.50 -0.60 -11.02
N ASP A 106 -11.68 -1.48 -12.00
CA ASP A 106 -12.22 -2.81 -11.74
C ASP A 106 -11.10 -3.72 -11.24
N LEU A 107 -11.09 -3.99 -9.93
CA LEU A 107 -10.08 -4.83 -9.31
C LEU A 107 -9.99 -6.22 -9.92
N SER A 108 -11.13 -6.75 -10.42
CA SER A 108 -11.15 -8.08 -11.05
C SER A 108 -10.40 -8.12 -12.38
N SER A 109 -10.09 -6.96 -12.97
CA SER A 109 -9.34 -6.88 -14.21
C SER A 109 -7.84 -7.08 -14.03
N ALA A 110 -7.32 -6.94 -12.81
CA ALA A 110 -5.90 -7.13 -12.51
C ALA A 110 -5.66 -8.53 -11.96
N PRO A 111 -4.65 -9.26 -12.47
CA PRO A 111 -4.30 -10.56 -11.89
C PRO A 111 -3.98 -10.43 -10.40
N LEU A 112 -4.48 -11.39 -9.62
CA LEU A 112 -4.24 -11.45 -8.18
C LEU A 112 -3.03 -12.33 -7.90
N ARG A 113 -2.07 -11.79 -7.15
CA ARG A 113 -0.90 -12.52 -6.66
C ARG A 113 -1.10 -12.83 -5.18
N HIS A 114 -0.83 -14.07 -4.79
CA HIS A 114 -0.82 -14.46 -3.38
C HIS A 114 0.61 -14.43 -2.86
N ILE A 115 0.84 -13.68 -1.78
CA ILE A 115 2.15 -13.60 -1.12
C ILE A 115 2.07 -14.37 0.18
N ASP A 116 2.96 -15.36 0.34
CA ASP A 116 3.05 -16.14 1.57
C ASP A 116 3.97 -15.43 2.57
N GLY A 117 3.54 -14.27 3.04
CA GLY A 117 4.30 -13.46 3.99
C GLY A 117 4.43 -14.14 5.36
N ARG A 118 3.52 -15.06 5.67
CA ARG A 118 3.57 -15.80 6.93
C ARG A 118 4.80 -16.69 7.04
N SER A 119 5.32 -17.13 5.90
CA SER A 119 6.51 -18.00 5.85
C SER A 119 7.83 -17.24 5.69
N LEU A 120 7.79 -15.94 5.57
CA LEU A 120 8.99 -15.11 5.41
C LEU A 120 9.61 -14.71 6.75
#